data_fc4ac8bd4f7c8363d86adbcdc69db73b
#
_entry.id   fc4ac8bd4f7c8363d86adbcdc69db73b
#
_cell.length_a   1.000
_cell.length_b   1.000
_cell.length_c   1.000
_cell.angle_alpha   90.00
_cell.angle_beta   90.00
_cell.angle_gamma   90.00
#
_symmetry.space_group_name_H-M   'P 1'
#
loop_
_entity.id
_entity.type
_entity.pdbx_description
1 polymer ?
#
loop_
_entity_poly.entity_id
_entity_poly.type
_entity_poly.pdbx_seq_one_letter_code
_entity_poly.pdbx_strand_id
1 'polypeptide(L)'
;MDEDEDEDAMAPPDKDPTASQQRASTHELPRASLPEEFLLRRIHILENEIDALREVAAEKRRLEETLAQLREANAHLVVAAVQAQHLQEDAEAANRRQNEFLAMLAHELRNPLSPIGMAASLLDRMPDATPQLHKLSRVIGRQVDHMAKLLDDLLDAARISSGKITLSTQPLLLADVLQQAVETMQPCIQERRQSLQLELPPESVVVEGDQVRLTQVFTNLLANASKYTGDGGRLHLTARADADQVSVAIADNGNGIAPEIIPYIFDLFTQGPRSLARSEGGLGVGLNVVRNLVGMHAGTVTAESAGAGLGSCFTVRLPRSGQQTVGRGPSEVAVTGGRKRVLVVEDNPDTCATLAACLREEGHEVVTALDGRSGLAAALERPYDVIVCDIGLPGLDGLGLIRAVRAAVGVHGAGAGPLAIAMTGYGQPEDEARGREAGFDHYLVKPVALEALLALIGSEARAIRA
;
A
#
# COMPACT_ATOMS: atom_id res chain seq x y z
N MET A 1 54.20 -9.45 7.25
CA MET A 1 54.58 -10.43 6.22
C MET A 1 54.36 -9.68 4.94
N ASP A 2 55.36 -8.93 4.67
CA ASP A 2 56.48 -9.22 3.74
C ASP A 2 55.99 -8.94 2.32
N GLU A 3 56.57 -8.20 1.56
CA GLU A 3 57.88 -7.65 1.19
C GLU A 3 57.64 -6.91 -0.12
N ASP A 4 58.17 -5.95 -0.40
CA ASP A 4 59.47 -5.37 -0.78
C ASP A 4 59.41 -4.78 -2.19
N GLU A 5 59.99 -3.56 -2.22
CA GLU A 5 61.05 -3.10 -3.13
C GLU A 5 60.66 -3.04 -4.63
N ASP A 6 60.94 -1.96 -5.33
CA ASP A 6 62.28 -1.42 -5.64
C ASP A 6 62.22 0.03 -6.13
N GLU A 7 63.15 0.78 -5.56
CA GLU A 7 63.83 1.97 -6.09
C GLU A 7 64.50 1.66 -7.44
N ASP A 8 64.50 2.60 -8.34
CA ASP A 8 65.68 2.82 -9.14
C ASP A 8 65.89 4.30 -9.46
N ALA A 9 66.91 4.82 -8.78
CA ALA A 9 67.49 6.12 -8.95
C ALA A 9 68.58 6.02 -10.02
N MET A 10 68.62 6.94 -10.97
CA MET A 10 69.80 7.12 -11.81
C MET A 10 70.23 8.57 -11.87
N ALA A 11 71.33 8.82 -11.21
CA ALA A 11 72.11 10.08 -11.16
C ALA A 11 73.04 10.20 -12.40
N PRO A 12 73.62 11.39 -12.63
CA PRO A 12 74.27 11.77 -13.89
C PRO A 12 75.70 11.40 -13.90
N PRO A 13 76.41 11.40 -15.04
CA PRO A 13 77.83 11.33 -15.10
C PRO A 13 78.47 12.74 -15.25
N ASP A 14 79.49 12.89 -14.52
CA ASP A 14 80.47 13.98 -14.34
C ASP A 14 81.62 13.92 -15.39
N LYS A 15 82.16 15.14 -15.65
CA LYS A 15 83.54 15.45 -15.99
C LYS A 15 84.17 15.00 -17.33
N ASP A 16 84.75 15.83 -17.99
CA ASP A 16 85.80 16.87 -17.95
C ASP A 16 86.98 16.55 -18.94
N PRO A 17 87.95 17.32 -19.11
CA PRO A 17 88.19 18.40 -20.06
C PRO A 17 89.38 18.05 -21.02
N THR A 18 89.56 18.84 -22.01
CA THR A 18 90.92 19.27 -22.45
C THR A 18 90.89 20.09 -23.75
N ALA A 19 91.19 21.27 -23.64
CA ALA A 19 92.32 22.02 -24.32
C ALA A 19 92.51 21.81 -25.84
N SER A 20 92.26 22.87 -26.56
CA SER A 20 93.21 23.32 -27.60
C SER A 20 92.88 24.76 -27.99
N GLN A 21 93.88 25.61 -27.69
CA GLN A 21 93.98 26.97 -28.19
C GLN A 21 94.13 27.00 -29.71
N GLN A 22 93.34 27.77 -30.37
CA GLN A 22 93.66 28.34 -31.68
C GLN A 22 93.22 29.81 -31.73
N ARG A 23 94.17 30.65 -32.00
CA ARG A 23 94.11 32.12 -32.14
C ARG A 23 93.07 32.50 -33.18
N ALA A 24 92.09 33.29 -32.77
CA ALA A 24 91.21 33.97 -33.63
C ALA A 24 91.73 35.30 -34.05
N SER A 25 91.86 35.52 -35.32
CA SER A 25 92.01 36.84 -35.90
C SER A 25 90.74 37.65 -35.75
N THR A 26 90.85 38.78 -35.14
CA THR A 26 89.81 39.79 -35.06
C THR A 26 89.48 40.36 -36.42
N HIS A 27 88.35 39.91 -36.98
CA HIS A 27 87.70 40.65 -38.03
C HIS A 27 86.66 41.60 -37.38
N GLU A 28 87.06 42.88 -37.28
CA GLU A 28 86.07 43.94 -36.99
C GLU A 28 85.07 44.01 -38.12
N LEU A 29 83.89 43.58 -37.84
CA LEU A 29 82.69 43.82 -38.65
C LEU A 29 82.33 45.31 -38.51
N PRO A 30 82.06 46.03 -39.60
CA PRO A 30 81.68 47.43 -39.54
C PRO A 30 80.44 47.54 -38.72
N ARG A 31 80.46 48.29 -37.63
CA ARG A 31 79.23 48.72 -36.94
C ARG A 31 78.46 49.64 -37.87
N ALA A 32 77.57 49.00 -38.68
CA ALA A 32 76.49 49.77 -39.31
C ALA A 32 75.57 50.21 -38.17
N SER A 33 75.68 51.46 -37.78
CA SER A 33 74.71 52.14 -36.91
C SER A 33 73.34 52.11 -37.64
N LEU A 34 72.43 51.22 -37.18
CA LEU A 34 71.08 51.26 -37.61
C LEU A 34 70.50 52.69 -37.39
N PRO A 35 69.82 53.29 -38.38
CA PRO A 35 69.20 54.58 -38.24
C PRO A 35 68.35 54.64 -36.97
N GLU A 36 68.58 55.69 -36.13
CA GLU A 36 67.88 55.90 -34.85
C GLU A 36 66.38 55.74 -34.95
N GLU A 37 65.78 56.14 -36.03
CA GLU A 37 64.33 55.91 -36.39
C GLU A 37 63.96 54.41 -36.46
N PHE A 38 64.83 53.55 -36.93
CA PHE A 38 64.57 52.10 -36.98
C PHE A 38 64.57 51.45 -35.60
N LEU A 39 65.46 51.91 -34.74
CA LEU A 39 65.55 51.48 -33.36
C LEU A 39 64.34 51.97 -32.55
N LEU A 40 63.89 53.21 -32.73
CA LEU A 40 62.70 53.74 -32.07
C LEU A 40 61.41 53.01 -32.55
N ARG A 41 61.28 52.71 -33.81
CA ARG A 41 60.16 51.93 -34.33
C ARG A 41 60.16 50.53 -33.74
N ARG A 42 61.30 49.89 -33.63
CA ARG A 42 61.40 48.55 -33.05
C ARG A 42 61.08 48.53 -31.55
N ILE A 43 61.51 49.54 -30.82
CA ILE A 43 61.14 49.71 -29.41
C ILE A 43 59.64 49.88 -29.26
N HIS A 44 58.99 50.68 -30.06
CA HIS A 44 57.52 50.88 -29.99
C HIS A 44 56.74 49.62 -30.33
N ILE A 45 57.20 48.79 -31.30
CA ILE A 45 56.60 47.50 -31.59
C ILE A 45 56.73 46.56 -30.41
N LEU A 46 57.93 46.50 -29.79
CA LEU A 46 58.18 45.65 -28.64
C LEU A 46 57.39 46.07 -27.37
N GLU A 47 57.21 47.37 -27.18
CA GLU A 47 56.36 47.92 -26.10
C GLU A 47 54.89 47.49 -26.31
N ASN A 48 54.36 47.59 -27.49
CA ASN A 48 53.00 47.11 -27.82
C ASN A 48 52.85 45.60 -27.65
N GLU A 49 53.86 44.79 -28.05
CA GLU A 49 53.88 43.35 -27.82
C GLU A 49 53.92 43.04 -26.34
N ILE A 50 54.71 43.75 -25.54
CA ILE A 50 54.78 43.59 -24.08
C ILE A 50 53.45 43.89 -23.42
N ASP A 51 52.77 44.97 -23.83
CA ASP A 51 51.47 45.35 -23.29
C ASP A 51 50.36 44.32 -23.66
N ALA A 52 50.35 43.84 -24.91
CA ALA A 52 49.48 42.76 -25.33
C ALA A 52 49.72 41.46 -24.53
N LEU A 53 50.96 41.10 -24.30
CA LEU A 53 51.31 39.94 -23.46
C LEU A 53 50.92 40.13 -21.98
N ARG A 54 50.98 41.33 -21.46
CA ARG A 54 50.52 41.67 -20.12
C ARG A 54 49.00 41.51 -19.97
N GLU A 55 48.23 41.97 -21.00
CA GLU A 55 46.78 41.76 -21.02
C GLU A 55 46.42 40.29 -21.03
N VAL A 56 47.02 39.46 -21.90
CA VAL A 56 46.80 38.04 -21.98
C VAL A 56 47.16 37.34 -20.66
N ALA A 57 48.25 37.75 -20.04
CA ALA A 57 48.67 37.23 -18.72
C ALA A 57 47.71 37.61 -17.59
N ALA A 58 47.09 38.79 -17.64
CA ALA A 58 46.08 39.21 -16.70
C ALA A 58 44.75 38.44 -16.89
N GLU A 59 44.35 38.24 -18.12
CA GLU A 59 43.14 37.46 -18.46
C GLU A 59 43.31 35.97 -18.07
N LYS A 60 44.49 35.39 -18.33
CA LYS A 60 44.83 34.03 -17.89
C LYS A 60 44.74 33.90 -16.36
N ARG A 61 45.26 34.86 -15.60
CA ARG A 61 45.16 34.83 -14.11
C ARG A 61 43.69 34.87 -13.64
N ARG A 62 42.87 35.74 -14.24
CA ARG A 62 41.44 35.81 -13.92
C ARG A 62 40.72 34.48 -14.22
N LEU A 63 41.09 33.83 -15.32
CA LEU A 63 40.51 32.54 -15.69
C LEU A 63 40.95 31.42 -14.72
N GLU A 64 42.20 31.43 -14.31
CA GLU A 64 42.71 30.48 -13.29
C GLU A 64 42.06 30.69 -11.92
N GLU A 65 41.84 31.93 -11.49
CA GLU A 65 41.06 32.24 -10.28
C GLU A 65 39.62 31.76 -10.36
N THR A 66 38.96 32.00 -11.50
CA THR A 66 37.58 31.57 -11.72
C THR A 66 37.47 30.04 -11.75
N LEU A 67 38.44 29.35 -12.36
CA LEU A 67 38.50 27.88 -12.37
C LEU A 67 38.72 27.33 -10.96
N ALA A 68 39.54 27.97 -10.14
CA ALA A 68 39.77 27.57 -8.75
C ALA A 68 38.46 27.72 -7.93
N GLN A 69 37.76 28.82 -8.06
CA GLN A 69 36.46 29.06 -7.41
C GLN A 69 35.40 28.05 -7.84
N LEU A 70 35.32 27.75 -9.15
CA LEU A 70 34.40 26.75 -9.66
C LEU A 70 34.71 25.34 -9.14
N ARG A 71 35.99 24.97 -9.01
CA ARG A 71 36.36 23.67 -8.43
C ARG A 71 35.98 23.56 -6.96
N GLU A 72 36.19 24.63 -6.20
CA GLU A 72 35.81 24.70 -4.80
C GLU A 72 34.28 24.61 -4.63
N ALA A 73 33.53 25.39 -5.40
CA ALA A 73 32.07 25.33 -5.39
C ALA A 73 31.55 23.94 -5.76
N ASN A 74 32.15 23.29 -6.77
CA ASN A 74 31.77 21.93 -7.19
C ASN A 74 32.08 20.90 -6.10
N ALA A 75 33.22 21.03 -5.39
CA ALA A 75 33.55 20.17 -4.27
C ALA A 75 32.52 20.31 -3.12
N HIS A 76 32.09 21.53 -2.81
CA HIS A 76 31.05 21.78 -1.81
C HIS A 76 29.72 21.21 -2.22
N LEU A 77 29.31 21.33 -3.51
CA LEU A 77 28.08 20.75 -4.03
C LEU A 77 28.07 19.23 -3.96
N VAL A 78 29.19 18.58 -4.28
CA VAL A 78 29.31 17.11 -4.16
C VAL A 78 29.14 16.66 -2.71
N VAL A 79 29.81 17.34 -1.77
CA VAL A 79 29.67 17.02 -0.34
C VAL A 79 28.23 17.22 0.14
N ALA A 80 27.58 18.33 -0.22
CA ALA A 80 26.20 18.59 0.14
C ALA A 80 25.23 17.56 -0.46
N ALA A 81 25.44 17.14 -1.72
CA ALA A 81 24.64 16.12 -2.37
C ALA A 81 24.77 14.76 -1.67
N VAL A 82 25.99 14.35 -1.31
CA VAL A 82 26.23 13.09 -0.56
C VAL A 82 25.57 13.15 0.82
N GLN A 83 25.68 14.28 1.52
CA GLN A 83 25.02 14.44 2.82
C GLN A 83 23.49 14.39 2.70
N ALA A 84 22.92 15.04 1.70
CA ALA A 84 21.48 15.00 1.44
C ALA A 84 20.99 13.57 1.14
N GLN A 85 21.77 12.82 0.36
CA GLN A 85 21.46 11.42 0.05
C GLN A 85 21.50 10.54 1.32
N HIS A 86 22.50 10.67 2.17
CA HIS A 86 22.56 9.93 3.44
C HIS A 86 21.38 10.27 4.37
N LEU A 87 21.02 11.55 4.48
CA LEU A 87 19.85 11.95 5.27
C LEU A 87 18.54 11.37 4.73
N GLN A 88 18.42 11.29 3.41
CA GLN A 88 17.26 10.66 2.76
C GLN A 88 17.23 9.16 3.04
N GLU A 89 18.33 8.44 2.88
CA GLU A 89 18.45 7.02 3.18
C GLU A 89 18.11 6.70 4.65
N ASP A 90 18.59 7.50 5.58
CA ASP A 90 18.27 7.38 7.00
C ASP A 90 16.79 7.62 7.30
N ALA A 91 16.17 8.63 6.68
CA ALA A 91 14.76 8.94 6.82
C ALA A 91 13.89 7.81 6.23
N GLU A 92 14.24 7.27 5.06
CA GLU A 92 13.56 6.14 4.45
C GLU A 92 13.69 4.87 5.29
N ALA A 93 14.87 4.62 5.87
CA ALA A 93 15.08 3.49 6.78
C ALA A 93 14.28 3.61 8.08
N ALA A 94 14.17 4.82 8.63
CA ALA A 94 13.33 5.08 9.80
C ALA A 94 11.84 4.88 9.47
N ASN A 95 11.39 5.36 8.32
CA ASN A 95 10.01 5.19 7.85
C ASN A 95 9.68 3.69 7.63
N ARG A 96 10.58 2.92 6.98
CA ARG A 96 10.40 1.46 6.83
C ARG A 96 10.24 0.75 8.17
N ARG A 97 11.11 1.04 9.15
CA ARG A 97 11.02 0.46 10.51
C ARG A 97 9.72 0.81 11.21
N GLN A 98 9.27 2.05 11.09
CA GLN A 98 7.99 2.50 11.66
C GLN A 98 6.80 1.76 11.03
N ASN A 99 6.79 1.56 9.72
CA ASN A 99 5.73 0.84 9.00
C ASN A 99 5.71 -0.65 9.34
N GLU A 100 6.88 -1.30 9.47
CA GLU A 100 7.00 -2.69 9.91
C GLU A 100 6.49 -2.87 11.34
N PHE A 101 6.82 -1.94 12.24
CA PHE A 101 6.31 -1.93 13.61
C PHE A 101 4.79 -1.77 13.67
N LEU A 102 4.21 -0.85 12.89
CA LEU A 102 2.76 -0.66 12.83
C LEU A 102 2.05 -1.89 12.26
N ALA A 103 2.63 -2.54 11.24
CA ALA A 103 2.11 -3.77 10.66
C ALA A 103 2.10 -4.93 11.69
N MET A 104 3.19 -5.09 12.44
CA MET A 104 3.29 -6.08 13.51
C MET A 104 2.30 -5.79 14.65
N LEU A 105 2.22 -4.53 15.12
CA LEU A 105 1.27 -4.16 16.15
C LEU A 105 -0.18 -4.45 15.76
N ALA A 106 -0.55 -4.13 14.53
CA ALA A 106 -1.91 -4.39 14.08
C ALA A 106 -2.22 -5.89 14.03
N HIS A 107 -1.26 -6.73 13.63
CA HIS A 107 -1.41 -8.18 13.68
C HIS A 107 -1.60 -8.67 15.12
N GLU A 108 -0.74 -8.22 16.05
CA GLU A 108 -0.81 -8.60 17.47
C GLU A 108 -2.09 -8.10 18.17
N LEU A 109 -2.64 -6.95 17.73
CA LEU A 109 -3.91 -6.45 18.27
C LEU A 109 -5.13 -7.13 17.62
N ARG A 110 -5.05 -7.55 16.35
CA ARG A 110 -6.13 -8.27 15.68
C ARG A 110 -6.35 -9.67 16.28
N ASN A 111 -5.28 -10.34 16.70
CA ASN A 111 -5.32 -11.69 17.28
C ASN A 111 -6.26 -11.79 18.50
N PRO A 112 -6.18 -10.94 19.55
CA PRO A 112 -7.11 -11.00 20.68
C PRO A 112 -8.53 -10.51 20.33
N LEU A 113 -8.72 -9.70 19.30
CA LEU A 113 -10.05 -9.22 18.91
C LEU A 113 -10.91 -10.35 18.31
N SER A 114 -10.31 -11.28 17.56
CA SER A 114 -11.02 -12.38 16.92
C SER A 114 -11.78 -13.26 17.94
N PRO A 115 -11.16 -13.83 18.99
CA PRO A 115 -11.89 -14.61 19.98
C PRO A 115 -12.92 -13.79 20.79
N ILE A 116 -12.65 -12.51 21.05
CA ILE A 116 -13.62 -11.64 21.74
C ILE A 116 -14.88 -11.45 20.88
N GLY A 117 -14.72 -11.17 19.59
CA GLY A 117 -15.83 -11.02 18.65
C GLY A 117 -16.66 -12.30 18.50
N MET A 118 -15.98 -13.43 18.37
CA MET A 118 -16.65 -14.74 18.29
C MET A 118 -17.38 -15.08 19.60
N ALA A 119 -16.78 -14.83 20.78
CA ALA A 119 -17.42 -15.03 22.06
C ALA A 119 -18.67 -14.13 22.23
N ALA A 120 -18.59 -12.89 21.77
CA ALA A 120 -19.74 -11.99 21.71
C ALA A 120 -20.85 -12.55 20.82
N SER A 121 -20.52 -13.05 19.65
CA SER A 121 -21.49 -13.67 18.73
C SER A 121 -22.14 -14.93 19.31
N LEU A 122 -21.38 -15.78 20.02
CA LEU A 122 -21.92 -16.92 20.77
C LEU A 122 -22.95 -16.50 21.82
N LEU A 123 -22.59 -15.49 22.63
CA LEU A 123 -23.49 -14.97 23.67
C LEU A 123 -24.82 -14.42 23.07
N ASP A 124 -24.75 -13.80 21.90
CA ASP A 124 -25.96 -13.25 21.23
C ASP A 124 -26.88 -14.37 20.70
N ARG A 125 -26.35 -15.53 20.38
CA ARG A 125 -27.07 -16.71 19.86
C ARG A 125 -27.61 -17.64 20.95
N MET A 126 -27.23 -17.47 22.22
CA MET A 126 -27.71 -18.33 23.30
C MET A 126 -29.22 -18.14 23.55
N PRO A 127 -30.07 -19.20 23.37
CA PRO A 127 -31.52 -19.06 23.49
C PRO A 127 -32.00 -18.65 24.89
N ASP A 128 -31.24 -19.06 25.93
CA ASP A 128 -31.57 -18.82 27.33
C ASP A 128 -30.86 -17.60 27.91
N ALA A 129 -30.16 -16.80 27.10
CA ALA A 129 -29.47 -15.60 27.57
C ALA A 129 -30.46 -14.50 27.96
N THR A 130 -30.19 -13.85 29.08
CA THR A 130 -31.02 -12.73 29.49
C THR A 130 -30.92 -11.56 28.50
N PRO A 131 -31.95 -10.71 28.36
CA PRO A 131 -31.91 -9.54 27.48
C PRO A 131 -30.72 -8.60 27.74
N GLN A 132 -30.24 -8.56 28.98
CA GLN A 132 -29.05 -7.80 29.33
C GLN A 132 -27.77 -8.43 28.73
N LEU A 133 -27.67 -9.75 28.72
CA LEU A 133 -26.52 -10.48 28.17
C LEU A 133 -26.43 -10.25 26.65
N HIS A 134 -27.52 -10.37 25.92
CA HIS A 134 -27.60 -10.03 24.49
C HIS A 134 -27.22 -8.56 24.21
N LYS A 135 -27.65 -7.64 25.09
CA LYS A 135 -27.25 -6.23 24.93
C LYS A 135 -25.76 -6.03 25.13
N LEU A 136 -25.16 -6.68 26.14
CA LEU A 136 -23.70 -6.63 26.39
C LEU A 136 -22.93 -7.26 25.24
N SER A 137 -23.36 -8.42 24.76
CA SER A 137 -22.77 -9.10 23.62
C SER A 137 -22.70 -8.20 22.38
N ARG A 138 -23.83 -7.57 22.02
CA ARG A 138 -23.87 -6.62 20.89
C ARG A 138 -22.99 -5.40 21.10
N VAL A 139 -22.83 -4.92 22.34
CA VAL A 139 -21.90 -3.82 22.64
C VAL A 139 -20.46 -4.27 22.42
N ILE A 140 -20.11 -5.45 22.94
CA ILE A 140 -18.75 -6.02 22.77
C ILE A 140 -18.46 -6.23 21.28
N GLY A 141 -19.36 -6.89 20.52
CA GLY A 141 -19.22 -7.10 19.09
C GLY A 141 -18.93 -5.79 18.33
N ARG A 142 -19.77 -4.77 18.54
CA ARG A 142 -19.55 -3.46 17.89
C ARG A 142 -18.21 -2.81 18.24
N GLN A 143 -17.72 -2.97 19.49
CA GLN A 143 -16.42 -2.43 19.88
C GLN A 143 -15.27 -3.19 19.21
N VAL A 144 -15.38 -4.51 19.11
CA VAL A 144 -14.41 -5.37 18.39
C VAL A 144 -14.35 -4.99 16.91
N ASP A 145 -15.50 -4.88 16.24
CA ASP A 145 -15.58 -4.49 14.83
C ASP A 145 -14.99 -3.10 14.60
N HIS A 146 -15.27 -2.17 15.53
CA HIS A 146 -14.71 -0.84 15.49
C HIS A 146 -13.17 -0.85 15.61
N MET A 147 -12.63 -1.61 16.57
CA MET A 147 -11.18 -1.74 16.76
C MET A 147 -10.51 -2.44 15.57
N ALA A 148 -11.12 -3.49 15.02
CA ALA A 148 -10.63 -4.16 13.82
C ALA A 148 -10.54 -3.19 12.64
N LYS A 149 -11.60 -2.39 12.42
CA LYS A 149 -11.60 -1.37 11.37
C LYS A 149 -10.51 -0.31 11.56
N LEU A 150 -10.31 0.18 12.80
CA LEU A 150 -9.26 1.14 13.09
C LEU A 150 -7.86 0.58 12.79
N LEU A 151 -7.65 -0.71 13.09
CA LEU A 151 -6.40 -1.40 12.79
C LEU A 151 -6.17 -1.57 11.30
N ASP A 152 -7.20 -1.93 10.56
CA ASP A 152 -7.14 -2.08 9.10
C ASP A 152 -6.86 -0.73 8.43
N ASP A 153 -7.54 0.33 8.85
CA ASP A 153 -7.30 1.69 8.36
C ASP A 153 -5.85 2.14 8.63
N LEU A 154 -5.31 1.83 9.81
CA LEU A 154 -3.92 2.16 10.16
C LEU A 154 -2.91 1.37 9.34
N LEU A 155 -3.17 0.08 9.13
CA LEU A 155 -2.34 -0.79 8.28
C LEU A 155 -2.33 -0.33 6.83
N ASP A 156 -3.51 -0.01 6.28
CA ASP A 156 -3.62 0.50 4.92
C ASP A 156 -2.85 1.81 4.76
N ALA A 157 -2.97 2.74 5.73
CA ALA A 157 -2.18 3.98 5.71
C ALA A 157 -0.66 3.72 5.75
N ALA A 158 -0.22 2.79 6.60
CA ALA A 158 1.20 2.42 6.70
C ALA A 158 1.73 1.79 5.39
N ARG A 159 0.94 0.92 4.77
CA ARG A 159 1.27 0.29 3.48
C ARG A 159 1.29 1.28 2.31
N ILE A 160 0.33 2.21 2.28
CA ILE A 160 0.28 3.30 1.31
C ILE A 160 1.54 4.16 1.45
N SER A 161 1.85 4.60 2.66
CA SER A 161 3.02 5.44 2.95
C SER A 161 4.35 4.78 2.57
N SER A 162 4.42 3.45 2.64
CA SER A 162 5.62 2.67 2.25
C SER A 162 5.66 2.26 0.78
N GLY A 163 4.66 2.61 -0.02
CA GLY A 163 4.56 2.22 -1.43
C GLY A 163 4.43 0.70 -1.64
N LYS A 164 4.01 -0.04 -0.62
CA LYS A 164 3.91 -1.51 -0.64
C LYS A 164 2.55 -2.05 -1.10
N ILE A 165 1.61 -1.19 -1.46
CA ILE A 165 0.33 -1.62 -2.03
C ILE A 165 0.52 -1.89 -3.52
N THR A 166 0.27 -3.12 -3.94
CA THR A 166 0.08 -3.52 -5.34
C THR A 166 -1.40 -3.71 -5.62
N LEU A 167 -1.91 -3.12 -6.70
CA LEU A 167 -3.28 -3.30 -7.12
C LEU A 167 -3.42 -4.56 -8.00
N SER A 168 -4.45 -5.35 -7.75
CA SER A 168 -4.88 -6.42 -8.66
C SER A 168 -5.90 -5.86 -9.65
N THR A 169 -5.41 -5.14 -10.67
CA THR A 169 -6.28 -4.47 -11.64
C THR A 169 -6.89 -5.44 -12.64
N GLN A 170 -8.19 -5.30 -12.87
CA GLN A 170 -8.96 -6.03 -13.87
C GLN A 170 -10.09 -5.16 -14.40
N PRO A 171 -10.68 -5.46 -15.59
CA PRO A 171 -11.89 -4.78 -16.06
C PRO A 171 -13.06 -5.09 -15.13
N LEU A 172 -13.68 -4.06 -14.54
CA LEU A 172 -14.78 -4.17 -13.58
C LEU A 172 -15.99 -3.37 -14.06
N LEU A 173 -17.17 -3.90 -13.84
CA LEU A 173 -18.41 -3.13 -13.93
C LEU A 173 -18.50 -2.21 -12.71
N LEU A 174 -18.50 -0.89 -12.94
CA LEU A 174 -18.60 0.08 -11.85
C LEU A 174 -19.89 -0.09 -11.03
N ALA A 175 -20.98 -0.48 -11.68
CA ALA A 175 -22.25 -0.72 -11.03
C ALA A 175 -22.14 -1.81 -9.95
N ASP A 176 -21.39 -2.90 -10.20
CA ASP A 176 -21.20 -4.00 -9.25
C ASP A 176 -20.41 -3.54 -8.01
N VAL A 177 -19.37 -2.74 -8.23
CA VAL A 177 -18.56 -2.16 -7.15
C VAL A 177 -19.41 -1.23 -6.26
N LEU A 178 -20.22 -0.36 -6.89
CA LEU A 178 -21.09 0.56 -6.15
C LEU A 178 -22.22 -0.17 -5.43
N GLN A 179 -22.80 -1.18 -6.05
CA GLN A 179 -23.82 -2.03 -5.44
C GLN A 179 -23.27 -2.72 -4.19
N GLN A 180 -22.09 -3.32 -4.26
CA GLN A 180 -21.43 -3.98 -3.14
C GLN A 180 -21.15 -3.01 -1.98
N ALA A 181 -20.70 -1.79 -2.29
CA ALA A 181 -20.49 -0.76 -1.28
C ALA A 181 -21.81 -0.34 -0.59
N VAL A 182 -22.88 -0.20 -1.37
CA VAL A 182 -24.23 0.12 -0.86
C VAL A 182 -24.75 -1.01 0.02
N GLU A 183 -24.66 -2.26 -0.40
CA GLU A 183 -25.09 -3.44 0.37
C GLU A 183 -24.35 -3.49 1.72
N THR A 184 -23.03 -3.25 1.71
CA THR A 184 -22.21 -3.19 2.95
C THR A 184 -22.70 -2.11 3.92
N MET A 185 -23.17 -0.97 3.41
CA MET A 185 -23.61 0.17 4.22
C MET A 185 -25.09 0.14 4.60
N GLN A 186 -25.88 -0.71 3.96
CA GLN A 186 -27.33 -0.78 4.16
C GLN A 186 -27.78 -0.94 5.61
N PRO A 187 -27.15 -1.84 6.44
CA PRO A 187 -27.53 -1.97 7.84
C PRO A 187 -27.35 -0.67 8.63
N CYS A 188 -26.24 0.02 8.43
CA CYS A 188 -25.92 1.27 9.11
C CYS A 188 -26.90 2.40 8.73
N ILE A 189 -27.23 2.50 7.43
CA ILE A 189 -28.18 3.48 6.88
C ILE A 189 -29.59 3.24 7.47
N GLN A 190 -30.00 1.96 7.57
CA GLN A 190 -31.30 1.57 8.15
C GLN A 190 -31.36 1.85 9.65
N GLU A 191 -30.33 1.52 10.42
CA GLU A 191 -30.26 1.78 11.86
C GLU A 191 -30.44 3.27 12.16
N ARG A 192 -29.86 4.16 11.32
CA ARG A 192 -29.97 5.62 11.42
C ARG A 192 -31.21 6.18 10.73
N ARG A 193 -32.10 5.32 10.18
CA ARG A 193 -33.32 5.71 9.43
C ARG A 193 -33.03 6.69 8.29
N GLN A 194 -31.83 6.67 7.75
CA GLN A 194 -31.42 7.51 6.62
C GLN A 194 -31.98 6.92 5.31
N SER A 195 -32.15 7.78 4.31
CA SER A 195 -32.54 7.35 2.96
C SER A 195 -31.36 7.48 2.01
N LEU A 196 -31.04 6.43 1.25
CA LEU A 196 -30.07 6.43 0.18
C LEU A 196 -30.76 6.37 -1.17
N GLN A 197 -30.49 7.37 -2.01
CA GLN A 197 -30.89 7.38 -3.40
C GLN A 197 -29.70 7.03 -4.27
N LEU A 198 -29.89 6.05 -5.19
CA LEU A 198 -28.84 5.58 -6.10
C LEU A 198 -29.24 5.90 -7.54
N GLU A 199 -28.39 6.66 -8.24
CA GLU A 199 -28.54 7.02 -9.65
C GLU A 199 -27.33 6.52 -10.42
N LEU A 200 -27.51 5.48 -11.24
CA LEU A 200 -26.49 4.90 -12.11
C LEU A 200 -26.74 5.28 -13.57
N PRO A 201 -25.69 5.39 -14.39
CA PRO A 201 -25.84 5.63 -15.82
C PRO A 201 -26.57 4.43 -16.46
N PRO A 202 -27.38 4.64 -17.51
CA PRO A 202 -28.12 3.58 -18.19
C PRO A 202 -27.22 2.61 -18.95
N GLU A 203 -26.01 3.00 -19.26
CA GLU A 203 -25.00 2.19 -19.94
C GLU A 203 -24.07 1.48 -18.94
N SER A 204 -23.60 0.28 -19.30
CA SER A 204 -22.60 -0.44 -18.51
C SER A 204 -21.24 0.29 -18.59
N VAL A 205 -20.80 0.83 -17.47
CA VAL A 205 -19.52 1.52 -17.36
C VAL A 205 -18.48 0.57 -16.82
N VAL A 206 -17.38 0.40 -17.59
CA VAL A 206 -16.25 -0.44 -17.22
C VAL A 206 -15.08 0.45 -16.82
N VAL A 207 -14.42 0.09 -15.71
CA VAL A 207 -13.20 0.70 -15.22
C VAL A 207 -12.13 -0.36 -15.03
N GLU A 208 -10.86 0.00 -15.23
CA GLU A 208 -9.73 -0.83 -14.84
C GLU A 208 -9.42 -0.60 -13.37
N GLY A 209 -9.51 -1.65 -12.54
CA GLY A 209 -9.26 -1.45 -11.13
C GLY A 209 -9.25 -2.74 -10.31
N ASP A 210 -8.95 -2.56 -9.04
CA ASP A 210 -9.04 -3.58 -8.01
C ASP A 210 -10.41 -3.48 -7.34
N GLN A 211 -11.23 -4.53 -7.48
CA GLN A 211 -12.60 -4.55 -6.98
C GLN A 211 -12.67 -4.30 -5.47
N VAL A 212 -11.79 -4.96 -4.71
CA VAL A 212 -11.77 -4.85 -3.24
C VAL A 212 -11.43 -3.42 -2.83
N ARG A 213 -10.42 -2.83 -3.46
CA ARG A 213 -9.95 -1.47 -3.15
C ARG A 213 -10.93 -0.39 -3.60
N LEU A 214 -11.56 -0.53 -4.76
CA LEU A 214 -12.61 0.40 -5.19
C LEU A 214 -13.87 0.29 -4.32
N THR A 215 -14.27 -0.92 -3.93
CA THR A 215 -15.37 -1.11 -2.96
C THR A 215 -15.03 -0.44 -1.63
N GLN A 216 -13.80 -0.58 -1.14
CA GLN A 216 -13.31 0.10 0.07
C GLN A 216 -13.40 1.63 -0.04
N VAL A 217 -13.03 2.20 -1.19
CA VAL A 217 -13.15 3.66 -1.46
C VAL A 217 -14.59 4.13 -1.27
N PHE A 218 -15.55 3.49 -1.95
CA PHE A 218 -16.94 3.91 -1.90
C PHE A 218 -17.61 3.62 -0.55
N THR A 219 -17.26 2.50 0.10
CA THR A 219 -17.72 2.19 1.46
C THR A 219 -17.24 3.24 2.46
N ASN A 220 -15.97 3.67 2.38
CA ASN A 220 -15.44 4.72 3.26
C ASN A 220 -16.13 6.07 3.04
N LEU A 221 -16.43 6.43 1.80
CA LEU A 221 -17.15 7.67 1.50
C LEU A 221 -18.61 7.61 1.98
N LEU A 222 -19.31 6.50 1.74
CA LEU A 222 -20.68 6.28 2.23
C LEU A 222 -20.74 6.24 3.77
N ALA A 223 -19.76 5.62 4.42
CA ALA A 223 -19.66 5.58 5.87
C ALA A 223 -19.48 7.00 6.46
N ASN A 224 -18.65 7.83 5.83
CA ASN A 224 -18.52 9.23 6.21
C ASN A 224 -19.81 10.01 6.00
N ALA A 225 -20.45 9.88 4.84
CA ALA A 225 -21.73 10.52 4.56
C ALA A 225 -22.79 10.13 5.61
N SER A 226 -22.94 8.85 5.93
CA SER A 226 -23.88 8.37 6.96
C SER A 226 -23.51 8.87 8.35
N LYS A 227 -22.23 8.85 8.72
CA LYS A 227 -21.75 9.28 10.04
C LYS A 227 -22.01 10.75 10.31
N TYR A 228 -21.77 11.61 9.33
CA TYR A 228 -21.91 13.06 9.48
C TYR A 228 -23.31 13.58 9.15
N THR A 229 -24.20 12.70 8.73
CA THR A 229 -25.63 12.99 8.53
C THR A 229 -26.43 12.54 9.75
N GLY A 230 -27.35 13.36 10.20
CA GLY A 230 -28.24 13.02 11.31
C GLY A 230 -29.24 11.89 10.99
N ASP A 231 -29.91 11.38 12.01
CA ASP A 231 -30.96 10.38 11.84
C ASP A 231 -32.07 10.91 10.93
N GLY A 232 -32.55 10.08 10.01
CA GLY A 232 -33.56 10.45 9.02
C GLY A 232 -33.04 11.34 7.87
N GLY A 233 -31.71 11.55 7.80
CA GLY A 233 -31.10 12.33 6.73
C GLY A 233 -31.08 11.64 5.35
N ARG A 234 -30.57 12.34 4.36
CA ARG A 234 -30.57 11.88 2.97
C ARG A 234 -29.15 11.77 2.43
N LEU A 235 -28.87 10.65 1.79
CA LEU A 235 -27.66 10.35 1.08
C LEU A 235 -27.99 10.16 -0.39
N HIS A 236 -27.16 10.66 -1.28
CA HIS A 236 -27.38 10.55 -2.71
C HIS A 236 -26.07 10.13 -3.38
N LEU A 237 -26.08 8.97 -4.05
CA LEU A 237 -24.97 8.45 -4.83
C LEU A 237 -25.35 8.56 -6.31
N THR A 238 -24.60 9.34 -7.06
CA THR A 238 -24.82 9.54 -8.50
C THR A 238 -23.56 9.16 -9.26
N ALA A 239 -23.69 8.29 -10.25
CA ALA A 239 -22.61 7.99 -11.19
C ALA A 239 -22.95 8.54 -12.57
N ARG A 240 -22.00 9.23 -13.21
CA ARG A 240 -22.10 9.77 -14.56
C ARG A 240 -20.87 9.40 -15.36
N ALA A 241 -21.08 8.96 -16.59
CA ALA A 241 -20.00 8.59 -17.50
C ALA A 241 -19.91 9.61 -18.64
N ASP A 242 -18.70 10.06 -18.91
CA ASP A 242 -18.32 10.80 -20.11
C ASP A 242 -17.54 9.87 -21.07
N ALA A 243 -16.99 10.42 -22.15
CA ALA A 243 -16.25 9.64 -23.14
C ALA A 243 -15.03 8.92 -22.53
N ASP A 244 -14.26 9.62 -21.69
CA ASP A 244 -12.95 9.18 -21.18
C ASP A 244 -12.95 8.91 -19.68
N GLN A 245 -13.96 9.37 -18.95
CA GLN A 245 -13.98 9.30 -17.50
C GLN A 245 -15.36 8.92 -16.98
N VAL A 246 -15.38 8.37 -15.78
CA VAL A 246 -16.59 8.23 -14.98
C VAL A 246 -16.43 9.02 -13.68
N SER A 247 -17.48 9.72 -13.28
CA SER A 247 -17.54 10.48 -12.03
C SER A 247 -18.61 9.85 -11.13
N VAL A 248 -18.23 9.57 -9.89
CA VAL A 248 -19.13 9.10 -8.83
C VAL A 248 -19.18 10.13 -7.73
N ALA A 249 -20.34 10.75 -7.53
CA ALA A 249 -20.58 11.74 -6.50
C ALA A 249 -21.41 11.13 -5.36
N ILE A 250 -20.95 11.29 -4.12
CA ILE A 250 -21.68 10.94 -2.91
C ILE A 250 -21.96 12.22 -2.14
N ALA A 251 -23.22 12.61 -2.13
CA ALA A 251 -23.71 13.81 -1.48
C ALA A 251 -24.54 13.45 -0.22
N ASP A 252 -24.43 14.28 0.79
CA ASP A 252 -25.19 14.21 2.02
C ASP A 252 -25.81 15.55 2.39
N ASN A 253 -26.84 15.54 3.22
CA ASN A 253 -27.45 16.74 3.78
C ASN A 253 -27.11 16.92 5.26
N GLY A 254 -25.92 16.49 5.66
CA GLY A 254 -25.46 16.46 7.05
C GLY A 254 -24.80 17.77 7.53
N ASN A 255 -23.84 17.61 8.42
CA ASN A 255 -23.19 18.73 9.14
C ASN A 255 -22.36 19.65 8.25
N GLY A 256 -22.04 19.26 7.02
CA GLY A 256 -21.16 20.01 6.13
C GLY A 256 -19.71 20.12 6.64
N ILE A 257 -18.87 20.78 5.87
CA ILE A 257 -17.44 20.93 6.15
C ILE A 257 -17.11 22.43 6.17
N ALA A 258 -16.39 22.86 7.20
CA ALA A 258 -15.92 24.25 7.29
C ALA A 258 -14.91 24.53 6.16
N PRO A 259 -14.98 25.67 5.47
CA PRO A 259 -14.12 25.97 4.33
C PRO A 259 -12.63 25.87 4.63
N GLU A 260 -12.23 26.21 5.85
CA GLU A 260 -10.85 26.22 6.31
C GLU A 260 -10.25 24.81 6.39
N ILE A 261 -11.11 23.76 6.49
CA ILE A 261 -10.70 22.37 6.69
C ILE A 261 -10.67 21.63 5.34
N ILE A 262 -11.48 22.04 4.34
CA ILE A 262 -11.59 21.37 3.04
C ILE A 262 -10.22 21.07 2.41
N PRO A 263 -9.22 21.96 2.40
CA PRO A 263 -7.91 21.68 1.81
C PRO A 263 -7.14 20.54 2.49
N TYR A 264 -7.45 20.25 3.75
CA TYR A 264 -6.70 19.32 4.59
C TYR A 264 -7.43 18.02 4.91
N ILE A 265 -8.70 17.86 4.50
CA ILE A 265 -9.54 16.70 4.90
C ILE A 265 -8.99 15.36 4.43
N PHE A 266 -8.15 15.34 3.39
CA PHE A 266 -7.49 14.16 2.86
C PHE A 266 -6.12 13.90 3.51
N ASP A 267 -5.63 14.78 4.38
CA ASP A 267 -4.36 14.59 5.07
C ASP A 267 -4.53 13.66 6.27
N LEU A 268 -3.48 12.88 6.58
CA LEU A 268 -3.49 11.93 7.68
C LEU A 268 -3.81 12.63 9.00
N PHE A 269 -4.66 11.99 9.80
CA PHE A 269 -5.06 12.43 11.15
C PHE A 269 -5.82 13.76 11.19
N THR A 270 -6.26 14.29 10.06
CA THR A 270 -7.08 15.48 10.01
C THR A 270 -8.50 15.19 10.47
N GLN A 271 -8.97 15.93 11.45
CA GLN A 271 -10.33 15.87 12.00
C GLN A 271 -10.91 17.28 12.10
N GLY A 272 -12.18 17.40 11.82
CA GLY A 272 -12.90 18.67 12.08
C GLY A 272 -12.99 18.99 13.58
N PRO A 273 -13.31 20.25 13.94
CA PRO A 273 -13.49 20.65 15.33
C PRO A 273 -14.49 19.73 16.05
N ARG A 274 -14.07 19.15 17.17
CA ARG A 274 -14.91 18.25 17.96
C ARG A 274 -16.09 19.02 18.55
N SER A 275 -17.30 18.73 18.12
CA SER A 275 -18.46 19.08 18.92
C SER A 275 -18.50 18.16 20.15
N LEU A 276 -18.56 18.73 21.35
CA LEU A 276 -18.54 18.05 22.64
C LEU A 276 -19.68 17.00 22.83
N ALA A 277 -20.58 16.86 21.87
CA ALA A 277 -21.79 16.04 21.98
C ALA A 277 -21.74 14.65 21.33
N ARG A 278 -20.71 14.27 20.54
CA ARG A 278 -20.64 12.96 19.89
C ARG A 278 -19.22 12.40 19.89
N SER A 279 -19.06 11.33 20.66
CA SER A 279 -17.81 10.56 20.85
C SER A 279 -17.48 9.58 19.70
N GLU A 280 -18.11 9.69 18.53
CA GLU A 280 -17.83 8.83 17.37
C GLU A 280 -16.67 9.41 16.54
N GLY A 281 -15.47 9.51 17.15
CA GLY A 281 -14.25 9.91 16.47
C GLY A 281 -13.69 8.73 15.66
N GLY A 282 -13.27 8.98 14.42
CA GLY A 282 -12.38 8.04 13.67
C GLY A 282 -10.94 8.55 13.77
N LEU A 283 -9.95 7.77 13.33
CA LEU A 283 -8.53 8.17 13.34
C LEU A 283 -8.18 9.31 12.35
N GLY A 284 -9.09 9.72 11.45
CA GLY A 284 -8.79 10.69 10.39
C GLY A 284 -7.92 10.08 9.27
N VAL A 285 -7.99 8.78 9.09
CA VAL A 285 -7.20 8.00 8.12
C VAL A 285 -8.01 7.67 6.86
N GLY A 286 -9.32 7.44 7.00
CA GLY A 286 -10.15 6.89 5.93
C GLY A 286 -10.16 7.73 4.63
N LEU A 287 -10.21 9.07 4.72
CA LEU A 287 -10.15 9.93 3.54
C LEU A 287 -8.76 9.97 2.89
N ASN A 288 -7.69 9.83 3.68
CA ASN A 288 -6.34 9.68 3.13
C ASN A 288 -6.20 8.38 2.35
N VAL A 289 -6.72 7.26 2.88
CA VAL A 289 -6.79 5.97 2.17
C VAL A 289 -7.57 6.12 0.86
N VAL A 290 -8.73 6.79 0.88
CA VAL A 290 -9.52 7.07 -0.33
C VAL A 290 -8.69 7.82 -1.37
N ARG A 291 -8.03 8.95 -1.01
CA ARG A 291 -7.20 9.74 -1.93
C ARG A 291 -6.10 8.90 -2.58
N ASN A 292 -5.41 8.12 -1.79
CA ASN A 292 -4.30 7.31 -2.28
C ASN A 292 -4.78 6.15 -3.17
N LEU A 293 -5.81 5.39 -2.75
CA LEU A 293 -6.36 4.31 -3.57
C LEU A 293 -6.91 4.83 -4.90
N VAL A 294 -7.64 5.94 -4.88
CA VAL A 294 -8.13 6.59 -6.13
C VAL A 294 -6.96 7.03 -7.01
N GLY A 295 -5.91 7.63 -6.42
CA GLY A 295 -4.68 8.00 -7.15
C GLY A 295 -3.98 6.81 -7.78
N MET A 296 -3.90 5.67 -7.08
CA MET A 296 -3.33 4.42 -7.62
C MET A 296 -4.15 3.86 -8.81
N HIS A 297 -5.43 4.18 -8.90
CA HIS A 297 -6.31 3.88 -10.05
C HIS A 297 -6.27 4.98 -11.13
N ALA A 298 -5.25 5.85 -11.14
CA ALA A 298 -5.12 7.00 -12.03
C ALA A 298 -6.33 7.96 -11.99
N GLY A 299 -7.06 7.97 -10.88
CA GLY A 299 -8.23 8.81 -10.64
C GLY A 299 -7.94 10.02 -9.76
N THR A 300 -8.99 10.79 -9.49
CA THR A 300 -8.95 11.95 -8.57
C THR A 300 -10.17 11.95 -7.66
N VAL A 301 -10.00 12.45 -6.43
CA VAL A 301 -11.10 12.68 -5.50
C VAL A 301 -11.12 14.13 -5.06
N THR A 302 -12.31 14.71 -5.03
CA THR A 302 -12.55 16.10 -4.59
C THR A 302 -13.69 16.12 -3.57
N ALA A 303 -13.71 17.16 -2.73
CA ALA A 303 -14.78 17.39 -1.78
C ALA A 303 -15.26 18.84 -1.87
N GLU A 304 -16.55 19.02 -1.78
CA GLU A 304 -17.23 20.29 -1.81
C GLU A 304 -18.23 20.38 -0.65
N SER A 305 -18.33 21.55 -0.05
CA SER A 305 -19.36 21.85 0.95
C SER A 305 -19.63 23.35 0.95
N ALA A 306 -20.90 23.70 1.05
CA ALA A 306 -21.31 25.10 1.18
C ALA A 306 -21.14 25.67 2.59
N GLY A 307 -20.65 24.85 3.53
CA GLY A 307 -20.42 25.24 4.92
C GLY A 307 -21.19 24.41 5.94
N ALA A 308 -21.10 24.79 7.20
CA ALA A 308 -21.70 24.06 8.30
C ALA A 308 -23.24 23.94 8.17
N GLY A 309 -23.76 22.73 8.30
CA GLY A 309 -25.19 22.42 8.21
C GLY A 309 -25.74 22.33 6.79
N LEU A 310 -24.91 22.48 5.76
CA LEU A 310 -25.35 22.48 4.35
C LEU A 310 -24.95 21.18 3.61
N GLY A 311 -24.47 20.18 4.35
CA GLY A 311 -24.04 18.91 3.77
C GLY A 311 -22.69 18.97 3.06
N SER A 312 -22.29 17.85 2.50
CA SER A 312 -21.07 17.73 1.72
C SER A 312 -21.26 16.85 0.49
N CYS A 313 -20.36 16.99 -0.47
CA CYS A 313 -20.33 16.18 -1.69
C CYS A 313 -18.88 15.75 -1.96
N PHE A 314 -18.66 14.43 -2.01
CA PHE A 314 -17.39 13.85 -2.42
C PHE A 314 -17.52 13.28 -3.83
N THR A 315 -16.62 13.69 -4.72
CA THR A 315 -16.63 13.24 -6.13
C THR A 315 -15.35 12.50 -6.45
N VAL A 316 -15.47 11.22 -6.83
CA VAL A 316 -14.38 10.39 -7.36
C VAL A 316 -14.49 10.37 -8.87
N ARG A 317 -13.36 10.60 -9.55
CA ARG A 317 -13.24 10.48 -11.01
C ARG A 317 -12.24 9.37 -11.32
N LEU A 318 -12.63 8.43 -12.18
CA LEU A 318 -11.80 7.31 -12.63
C LEU A 318 -11.75 7.29 -14.17
N PRO A 319 -10.62 6.86 -14.76
CA PRO A 319 -10.55 6.62 -16.21
C PRO A 319 -11.56 5.54 -16.61
N ARG A 320 -12.25 5.75 -17.72
CA ARG A 320 -13.15 4.74 -18.31
C ARG A 320 -12.32 3.76 -19.14
N SER A 321 -12.55 2.46 -18.95
CA SER A 321 -11.96 1.44 -19.81
C SER A 321 -12.79 1.27 -21.08
N GLY A 322 -12.12 1.19 -22.23
CA GLY A 322 -12.76 0.87 -23.50
C GLY A 322 -13.07 -0.64 -23.69
N GLN A 323 -12.70 -1.47 -22.72
CA GLN A 323 -12.91 -2.92 -22.80
C GLN A 323 -14.35 -3.29 -22.40
N GLN A 324 -14.94 -4.22 -23.13
CA GLN A 324 -16.22 -4.81 -22.73
C GLN A 324 -15.97 -5.97 -21.77
N THR A 325 -16.57 -5.92 -20.57
CA THR A 325 -16.57 -7.09 -19.68
C THR A 325 -17.49 -8.16 -20.25
N VAL A 326 -16.99 -9.38 -20.38
CA VAL A 326 -17.83 -10.55 -20.57
C VAL A 326 -18.48 -10.81 -19.20
N GLY A 327 -19.75 -10.42 -19.06
CA GLY A 327 -20.48 -10.50 -17.80
C GLY A 327 -20.50 -11.92 -17.23
N ARG A 328 -19.85 -12.10 -16.09
CA ARG A 328 -20.21 -13.21 -15.19
C ARG A 328 -21.43 -12.74 -14.40
N GLY A 329 -22.59 -13.24 -14.77
CA GLY A 329 -23.83 -13.00 -14.02
C GLY A 329 -23.71 -13.43 -12.56
N PRO A 330 -24.47 -12.80 -11.65
CA PRO A 330 -24.49 -13.18 -10.24
C PRO A 330 -24.96 -14.64 -10.12
N SER A 331 -24.09 -15.48 -9.57
CA SER A 331 -24.46 -16.85 -9.21
C SER A 331 -25.22 -16.77 -7.90
N GLU A 332 -26.56 -16.83 -7.95
CA GLU A 332 -27.36 -17.09 -6.76
C GLU A 332 -27.02 -18.48 -6.24
N VAL A 333 -26.31 -18.52 -5.13
CA VAL A 333 -25.98 -19.77 -4.44
C VAL A 333 -27.14 -20.11 -3.50
N ALA A 334 -27.89 -21.14 -3.83
CA ALA A 334 -28.88 -21.71 -2.92
C ALA A 334 -28.20 -22.34 -1.72
N VAL A 335 -28.49 -21.83 -0.52
CA VAL A 335 -28.00 -22.38 0.75
C VAL A 335 -28.73 -23.67 1.05
N THR A 336 -28.08 -24.82 0.84
CA THR A 336 -28.57 -26.12 1.30
C THR A 336 -27.80 -26.52 2.58
N GLY A 337 -28.40 -26.24 3.73
CA GLY A 337 -27.86 -26.56 5.05
C GLY A 337 -27.88 -28.05 5.36
N GLY A 338 -26.75 -28.76 5.23
CA GLY A 338 -26.56 -30.12 5.74
C GLY A 338 -25.44 -30.15 6.76
N ARG A 339 -25.53 -31.11 7.73
CA ARG A 339 -24.43 -31.37 8.68
C ARG A 339 -23.18 -31.76 7.91
N LYS A 340 -22.05 -31.03 8.14
CA LYS A 340 -20.74 -31.26 7.50
C LYS A 340 -19.69 -31.61 8.53
N ARG A 341 -18.67 -32.36 8.11
CA ARG A 341 -17.45 -32.61 8.91
C ARG A 341 -16.43 -31.54 8.57
N VAL A 342 -16.06 -30.75 9.57
CA VAL A 342 -15.15 -29.60 9.43
C VAL A 342 -13.89 -29.88 10.24
N LEU A 343 -12.74 -29.70 9.61
CA LEU A 343 -11.46 -29.62 10.29
C LEU A 343 -11.06 -28.15 10.43
N VAL A 344 -10.79 -27.70 11.65
CA VAL A 344 -10.30 -26.37 11.96
C VAL A 344 -8.84 -26.48 12.38
N VAL A 345 -7.94 -25.77 11.69
CA VAL A 345 -6.51 -25.73 11.99
C VAL A 345 -6.12 -24.28 12.28
N GLU A 346 -5.83 -24.00 13.54
CA GLU A 346 -5.54 -22.64 14.04
C GLU A 346 -4.61 -22.75 15.24
N ASP A 347 -3.49 -22.01 15.25
CA ASP A 347 -2.46 -22.11 16.29
C ASP A 347 -2.83 -21.40 17.60
N ASN A 348 -3.75 -20.43 17.54
CA ASN A 348 -4.29 -19.81 18.74
C ASN A 348 -5.39 -20.70 19.37
N PRO A 349 -5.18 -21.25 20.60
CA PRO A 349 -6.13 -22.17 21.22
C PRO A 349 -7.51 -21.57 21.46
N ASP A 350 -7.57 -20.28 21.83
CA ASP A 350 -8.83 -19.60 22.14
C ASP A 350 -9.65 -19.35 20.86
N THR A 351 -9.00 -18.93 19.80
CA THR A 351 -9.62 -18.77 18.47
C THR A 351 -10.12 -20.12 17.95
N CYS A 352 -9.28 -21.16 18.03
CA CYS A 352 -9.62 -22.50 17.59
C CYS A 352 -10.81 -23.07 18.37
N ALA A 353 -10.81 -22.96 19.70
CA ALA A 353 -11.91 -23.44 20.55
C ALA A 353 -13.23 -22.69 20.28
N THR A 354 -13.17 -21.36 20.16
CA THR A 354 -14.34 -20.53 19.92
C THR A 354 -14.94 -20.80 18.55
N LEU A 355 -14.13 -20.86 17.50
CA LEU A 355 -14.57 -21.19 16.14
C LEU A 355 -15.22 -22.58 16.07
N ALA A 356 -14.60 -23.56 16.73
CA ALA A 356 -15.15 -24.91 16.82
C ALA A 356 -16.48 -24.96 17.57
N ALA A 357 -16.65 -24.16 18.63
CA ALA A 357 -17.91 -24.07 19.36
C ALA A 357 -19.02 -23.47 18.46
N CYS A 358 -18.73 -22.37 17.76
CA CYS A 358 -19.69 -21.77 16.82
C CYS A 358 -20.15 -22.75 15.74
N LEU A 359 -19.22 -23.47 15.12
CA LEU A 359 -19.54 -24.43 14.06
C LEU A 359 -20.32 -25.66 14.58
N ARG A 360 -20.07 -26.07 15.83
CA ARG A 360 -20.86 -27.15 16.48
C ARG A 360 -22.28 -26.73 16.80
N GLU A 361 -22.50 -25.48 17.21
CA GLU A 361 -23.84 -24.93 17.42
C GLU A 361 -24.67 -24.92 16.15
N GLU A 362 -24.05 -24.68 14.99
CA GLU A 362 -24.68 -24.77 13.68
C GLU A 362 -24.89 -26.24 13.20
N GLY A 363 -24.58 -27.21 14.06
CA GLY A 363 -24.83 -28.63 13.81
C GLY A 363 -23.73 -29.36 13.05
N HIS A 364 -22.58 -28.75 12.82
CA HIS A 364 -21.45 -29.40 12.15
C HIS A 364 -20.66 -30.32 13.09
N GLU A 365 -20.02 -31.35 12.54
CA GLU A 365 -19.05 -32.17 13.26
C GLU A 365 -17.66 -31.54 13.12
N VAL A 366 -17.07 -31.06 14.24
CA VAL A 366 -15.84 -30.27 14.20
C VAL A 366 -14.71 -30.97 14.93
N VAL A 367 -13.59 -31.13 14.22
CA VAL A 367 -12.28 -31.55 14.74
C VAL A 367 -11.34 -30.35 14.70
N THR A 368 -10.49 -30.24 15.69
CA THR A 368 -9.53 -29.13 15.84
C THR A 368 -8.10 -29.62 15.84
N ALA A 369 -7.19 -28.83 15.28
CA ALA A 369 -5.76 -29.01 15.36
C ALA A 369 -5.10 -27.66 15.62
N LEU A 370 -4.02 -27.65 16.43
CA LEU A 370 -3.35 -26.40 16.85
C LEU A 370 -2.06 -26.12 16.07
N ASP A 371 -1.70 -26.96 15.12
CA ASP A 371 -0.54 -26.79 14.23
C ASP A 371 -0.75 -27.51 12.90
N GLY A 372 0.07 -27.16 11.91
CA GLY A 372 -0.07 -27.72 10.57
C GLY A 372 0.22 -29.22 10.47
N ARG A 373 1.06 -29.79 11.33
CA ARG A 373 1.38 -31.24 11.32
C ARG A 373 0.25 -32.07 11.88
N SER A 374 -0.31 -31.65 13.01
CA SER A 374 -1.50 -32.29 13.60
C SER A 374 -2.72 -32.13 12.69
N GLY A 375 -2.88 -30.97 12.05
CA GLY A 375 -3.91 -30.73 11.03
C GLY A 375 -3.78 -31.67 9.84
N LEU A 376 -2.60 -31.85 9.28
CA LEU A 376 -2.34 -32.77 8.18
C LEU A 376 -2.61 -34.23 8.60
N ALA A 377 -2.14 -34.65 9.78
CA ALA A 377 -2.41 -35.99 10.29
C ALA A 377 -3.92 -36.25 10.39
N ALA A 378 -4.69 -35.32 10.97
CA ALA A 378 -6.14 -35.41 11.08
C ALA A 378 -6.82 -35.49 9.71
N ALA A 379 -6.36 -34.65 8.74
CA ALA A 379 -6.92 -34.63 7.40
C ALA A 379 -6.70 -35.91 6.60
N LEU A 380 -5.61 -36.64 6.89
CA LEU A 380 -5.27 -37.90 6.25
C LEU A 380 -5.90 -39.13 6.95
N GLU A 381 -6.25 -39.01 8.22
CA GLU A 381 -6.86 -40.09 9.02
C GLU A 381 -8.30 -40.38 8.56
N ARG A 382 -9.07 -39.34 8.22
CA ARG A 382 -10.48 -39.45 7.79
C ARG A 382 -10.87 -38.34 6.83
N PRO A 383 -11.90 -38.57 5.96
CA PRO A 383 -12.36 -37.53 5.04
C PRO A 383 -13.12 -36.43 5.78
N TYR A 384 -12.89 -35.18 5.36
CA TYR A 384 -13.63 -33.98 5.76
C TYR A 384 -14.37 -33.39 4.57
N ASP A 385 -15.48 -32.71 4.83
CA ASP A 385 -16.21 -31.95 3.82
C ASP A 385 -15.58 -30.56 3.64
N VAL A 386 -15.07 -30.00 4.76
CA VAL A 386 -14.48 -28.66 4.81
C VAL A 386 -13.22 -28.66 5.67
N ILE A 387 -12.19 -27.95 5.23
CA ILE A 387 -11.00 -27.61 6.02
C ILE A 387 -10.91 -26.09 6.14
N VAL A 388 -10.98 -25.57 7.35
CA VAL A 388 -10.74 -24.16 7.69
C VAL A 388 -9.35 -24.08 8.29
N CYS A 389 -8.42 -23.38 7.64
CA CYS A 389 -7.02 -23.42 8.00
C CYS A 389 -6.39 -22.04 8.02
N ASP A 390 -5.72 -21.69 9.13
CA ASP A 390 -4.82 -20.54 9.14
C ASP A 390 -3.63 -20.78 8.23
N ILE A 391 -3.25 -19.73 7.46
CA ILE A 391 -2.06 -19.77 6.61
C ILE A 391 -0.80 -19.66 7.47
N GLY A 392 -0.82 -18.87 8.55
CA GLY A 392 0.33 -18.50 9.37
C GLY A 392 0.75 -19.53 10.42
N LEU A 393 0.49 -20.83 10.22
CA LEU A 393 0.80 -21.86 11.20
C LEU A 393 2.30 -22.09 11.42
N PRO A 394 2.73 -22.39 12.65
CA PRO A 394 4.12 -22.68 12.94
C PRO A 394 4.55 -24.03 12.37
N GLY A 395 5.77 -24.10 11.85
CA GLY A 395 6.39 -25.33 11.35
C GLY A 395 5.91 -25.72 9.95
N LEU A 396 4.80 -26.42 9.83
CA LEU A 396 4.11 -26.66 8.55
C LEU A 396 3.03 -25.60 8.37
N ASP A 397 3.24 -24.69 7.44
CA ASP A 397 2.26 -23.63 7.14
C ASP A 397 0.99 -24.18 6.49
N GLY A 398 -0.08 -23.36 6.48
CA GLY A 398 -1.36 -23.77 5.90
C GLY A 398 -1.28 -24.07 4.41
N LEU A 399 -0.38 -23.39 3.67
CA LEU A 399 -0.16 -23.65 2.24
C LEU A 399 0.42 -25.05 2.02
N GLY A 400 1.42 -25.41 2.81
CA GLY A 400 2.05 -26.74 2.77
C GLY A 400 1.08 -27.85 3.18
N LEU A 401 0.23 -27.59 4.19
CA LEU A 401 -0.81 -28.51 4.62
C LEU A 401 -1.78 -28.81 3.48
N ILE A 402 -2.37 -27.78 2.86
CA ILE A 402 -3.38 -27.99 1.81
C ILE A 402 -2.77 -28.61 0.56
N ARG A 403 -1.52 -28.27 0.17
CA ARG A 403 -0.83 -28.97 -0.92
C ARG A 403 -0.70 -30.46 -0.65
N ALA A 404 -0.33 -30.83 0.58
CA ALA A 404 -0.20 -32.24 0.97
C ALA A 404 -1.54 -32.97 0.96
N VAL A 405 -2.62 -32.33 1.45
CA VAL A 405 -3.97 -32.89 1.39
C VAL A 405 -4.44 -33.09 -0.05
N ARG A 406 -4.26 -32.09 -0.92
CA ARG A 406 -4.62 -32.17 -2.34
C ARG A 406 -3.84 -33.26 -3.08
N ALA A 407 -2.55 -33.41 -2.78
CA ALA A 407 -1.73 -34.49 -3.34
C ALA A 407 -2.21 -35.86 -2.92
N ALA A 408 -2.57 -36.06 -1.63
CA ALA A 408 -3.09 -37.32 -1.13
C ALA A 408 -4.44 -37.68 -1.76
N VAL A 409 -5.36 -36.73 -1.92
CA VAL A 409 -6.67 -36.95 -2.56
C VAL A 409 -6.49 -37.32 -4.05
N GLY A 410 -5.56 -36.65 -4.76
CA GLY A 410 -5.28 -36.95 -6.18
C GLY A 410 -4.76 -38.38 -6.43
N VAL A 411 -4.06 -38.97 -5.48
CA VAL A 411 -3.53 -40.35 -5.57
C VAL A 411 -4.65 -41.40 -5.37
N HIS A 412 -5.69 -41.09 -4.62
CA HIS A 412 -6.74 -42.05 -4.25
C HIS A 412 -7.98 -42.04 -5.18
N GLY A 413 -8.01 -41.19 -6.20
CA GLY A 413 -8.94 -41.25 -7.33
C GLY A 413 -10.44 -41.10 -7.04
N ALA A 414 -10.84 -40.67 -5.87
CA ALA A 414 -12.24 -40.60 -5.45
C ALA A 414 -12.70 -39.15 -5.13
N GLY A 415 -13.26 -38.48 -6.11
CA GLY A 415 -14.08 -37.28 -5.89
C GLY A 415 -13.32 -35.97 -5.70
N ALA A 416 -14.06 -34.87 -5.73
CA ALA A 416 -13.55 -33.54 -5.35
C ALA A 416 -13.12 -33.56 -3.88
N GLY A 417 -11.89 -33.13 -3.58
CA GLY A 417 -11.37 -33.04 -2.21
C GLY A 417 -12.19 -32.10 -1.32
N PRO A 418 -11.84 -31.96 -0.04
CA PRO A 418 -12.56 -31.09 0.88
C PRO A 418 -12.53 -29.62 0.40
N LEU A 419 -13.60 -28.87 0.69
CA LEU A 419 -13.61 -27.41 0.52
C LEU A 419 -12.55 -26.82 1.44
N ALA A 420 -11.55 -26.16 0.90
CA ALA A 420 -10.45 -25.57 1.67
C ALA A 420 -10.65 -24.05 1.79
N ILE A 421 -10.85 -23.58 3.02
CA ILE A 421 -11.04 -22.17 3.34
C ILE A 421 -9.81 -21.68 4.10
N ALA A 422 -9.09 -20.71 3.55
CA ALA A 422 -7.96 -20.07 4.21
C ALA A 422 -8.45 -18.99 5.19
N MET A 423 -7.83 -18.93 6.37
CA MET A 423 -7.89 -17.76 7.25
C MET A 423 -6.54 -17.07 7.18
N THR A 424 -6.53 -15.76 6.89
CA THR A 424 -5.29 -14.99 6.74
C THR A 424 -5.34 -13.70 7.53
N GLY A 425 -4.22 -13.32 8.14
CA GLY A 425 -4.04 -12.00 8.74
C GLY A 425 -3.82 -10.91 7.69
N TYR A 426 -3.54 -11.28 6.44
CA TYR A 426 -3.22 -10.36 5.35
C TYR A 426 -4.06 -10.72 4.13
N GLY A 427 -4.94 -9.81 3.71
CA GLY A 427 -5.71 -9.95 2.47
C GLY A 427 -4.96 -9.42 1.25
N GLN A 428 -3.71 -9.87 1.03
CA GLN A 428 -2.94 -9.44 -0.15
C GLN A 428 -3.23 -10.32 -1.36
N PRO A 429 -3.33 -9.75 -2.56
CA PRO A 429 -3.52 -10.52 -3.80
C PRO A 429 -2.46 -11.59 -4.03
N GLU A 430 -1.22 -11.33 -3.58
CA GLU A 430 -0.10 -12.27 -3.64
C GLU A 430 -0.31 -13.49 -2.74
N ASP A 431 -0.87 -13.28 -1.53
CA ASP A 431 -1.18 -14.35 -0.60
C ASP A 431 -2.36 -15.20 -1.12
N GLU A 432 -3.36 -14.56 -1.71
CA GLU A 432 -4.44 -15.26 -2.39
C GLU A 432 -3.96 -16.06 -3.61
N ALA A 433 -3.08 -15.49 -4.45
CA ALA A 433 -2.52 -16.19 -5.59
C ALA A 433 -1.74 -17.43 -5.15
N ARG A 434 -0.85 -17.29 -4.17
CA ARG A 434 -0.07 -18.40 -3.57
C ARG A 434 -0.96 -19.45 -2.93
N GLY A 435 -2.05 -19.02 -2.30
CA GLY A 435 -3.01 -19.91 -1.70
C GLY A 435 -3.83 -20.68 -2.74
N ARG A 436 -4.29 -20.03 -3.83
CA ARG A 436 -4.95 -20.71 -4.95
C ARG A 436 -4.05 -21.75 -5.59
N GLU A 437 -2.76 -21.44 -5.77
CA GLU A 437 -1.77 -22.41 -6.23
C GLU A 437 -1.59 -23.59 -5.26
N ALA A 438 -1.70 -23.33 -3.95
CA ALA A 438 -1.67 -24.36 -2.95
C ALA A 438 -2.93 -25.24 -2.91
N GLY A 439 -4.05 -24.76 -3.46
CA GLY A 439 -5.31 -25.50 -3.57
C GLY A 439 -6.41 -25.05 -2.61
N PHE A 440 -6.32 -23.85 -2.02
CA PHE A 440 -7.44 -23.24 -1.31
C PHE A 440 -8.53 -22.80 -2.29
N ASP A 441 -9.79 -22.93 -1.87
CA ASP A 441 -10.96 -22.56 -2.67
C ASP A 441 -11.46 -21.16 -2.28
N HIS A 442 -11.40 -20.79 -1.00
CA HIS A 442 -11.86 -19.50 -0.47
C HIS A 442 -10.89 -18.91 0.55
N TYR A 443 -11.00 -17.58 0.76
CA TYR A 443 -10.16 -16.79 1.67
C TYR A 443 -11.02 -15.95 2.58
N LEU A 444 -10.71 -15.96 3.87
CA LEU A 444 -11.28 -15.09 4.90
C LEU A 444 -10.17 -14.33 5.59
N VAL A 445 -10.32 -13.04 5.68
CA VAL A 445 -9.38 -12.17 6.40
C VAL A 445 -9.78 -12.14 7.87
N LYS A 446 -8.80 -12.33 8.76
CA LYS A 446 -9.00 -12.19 10.22
C LYS A 446 -9.19 -10.70 10.58
N PRO A 447 -10.14 -10.34 11.45
CA PRO A 447 -11.02 -11.22 12.22
C PRO A 447 -12.11 -11.85 11.35
N VAL A 448 -12.29 -13.18 11.46
CA VAL A 448 -13.23 -13.92 10.64
C VAL A 448 -14.68 -13.63 11.09
N ALA A 449 -15.50 -13.08 10.19
CA ALA A 449 -16.92 -12.95 10.42
C ALA A 449 -17.59 -14.32 10.35
N LEU A 450 -18.27 -14.72 11.43
CA LEU A 450 -18.89 -16.05 11.53
C LEU A 450 -19.93 -16.29 10.42
N GLU A 451 -20.72 -15.27 10.10
CA GLU A 451 -21.72 -15.32 9.04
C GLU A 451 -21.10 -15.61 7.66
N ALA A 452 -19.96 -14.97 7.36
CA ALA A 452 -19.24 -15.19 6.11
C ALA A 452 -18.70 -16.63 6.02
N LEU A 453 -18.14 -17.15 7.11
CA LEU A 453 -17.67 -18.52 7.18
C LEU A 453 -18.81 -19.51 6.99
N LEU A 454 -19.94 -19.32 7.68
CA LEU A 454 -21.10 -20.18 7.59
C LEU A 454 -21.72 -20.15 6.18
N ALA A 455 -21.77 -19.00 5.53
CA ALA A 455 -22.20 -18.86 4.14
C ALA A 455 -21.32 -19.70 3.19
N LEU A 456 -19.99 -19.67 3.35
CA LEU A 456 -19.06 -20.48 2.56
C LEU A 456 -19.23 -21.99 2.83
N ILE A 457 -19.38 -22.38 4.08
CA ILE A 457 -19.62 -23.79 4.45
C ILE A 457 -20.97 -24.28 3.92
N GLY A 458 -22.00 -23.41 3.93
CA GLY A 458 -23.34 -23.72 3.42
C GLY A 458 -23.43 -23.79 1.88
N SER A 459 -22.52 -23.11 1.17
CA SER A 459 -22.52 -23.10 -0.28
C SER A 459 -22.02 -24.43 -0.84
N GLU A 460 -22.79 -25.09 -1.71
CA GLU A 460 -22.30 -26.18 -2.55
C GLU A 460 -21.51 -25.63 -3.74
N ALA A 461 -20.39 -24.95 -3.47
CA ALA A 461 -19.52 -24.46 -4.53
C ALA A 461 -18.64 -25.61 -5.06
N ARG A 462 -19.19 -26.51 -5.86
CA ARG A 462 -18.43 -27.25 -6.86
C ARG A 462 -18.12 -26.32 -8.01
N ALA A 463 -17.02 -25.59 -7.94
CA ALA A 463 -16.44 -25.02 -9.14
C ALA A 463 -15.94 -26.18 -10.00
N ILE A 464 -16.69 -26.51 -11.03
CA ILE A 464 -16.22 -27.37 -12.12
C ILE A 464 -15.01 -26.65 -12.74
N ARG A 465 -13.83 -27.20 -12.51
CA ARG A 465 -12.65 -26.83 -13.30
C ARG A 465 -12.87 -27.39 -14.72
N ALA A 466 -13.18 -26.51 -15.67
CA ALA A 466 -13.02 -26.75 -17.10
C ALA A 466 -11.60 -26.32 -17.51
#